data_7af39f19aba676aec1d113148b096a6a
#
_entry.id   7af39f19aba676aec1d113148b096a6a
#
_cell.length_a   1.000
_cell.length_b   1.000
_cell.length_c   1.000
_cell.angle_alpha   90.00
_cell.angle_beta   90.00
_cell.angle_gamma   90.00
#
_symmetry.space_group_name_H-M   'P 1'
#
loop_
_entity.id
_entity.type
_entity.pdbx_description
1 polymer ?
#
loop_
_entity_poly.entity_id
_entity_poly.type
_entity_poly.pdbx_seq_one_letter_code
_entity_poly.pdbx_strand_id
1 'polypeptide(L)'
;EIAVPDLFEGGTPLESMNTTPEYLQDSCIFLSPAGSELATAYDYAGDIRWCLNIKCVFDMKRLKNGHVLMGTDRLVSMPYYMSGMYETSPCGKIYHEYRVPGGSHHDAFEMPDGNLLCLTEDLTSPTVEDMCVLLDRETGEIIKTWDYKSFLKPGLGKSGSWSERDWFHNNAVWYDENTHSLTFSGRHMDSIVNIDFETGKLNWILGDPEGWPKEWVDQYFFKPIGNNFGWQYEQHACLITPDGDVMCFDNHHWGSKKKEKFLAAKNNYSRGVRYRINTKDMTIEQVWEYGKDRGAEFFSPYICNVEFYNEGHYMVHSGGIAYNKDGDISESLGAFEQFMDGTLKATTLEICDNKIMLELHTKGNYYR
;
A
#
# COMPACT_ATOMS: atom_id res chain seq x y z
N GLU A 1 -26.54 -24.66 10.30
CA GLU A 1 -25.07 -24.69 10.18
C GLU A 1 -24.73 -24.83 8.69
N ILE A 2 -24.07 -23.85 8.12
CA ILE A 2 -23.48 -23.99 6.80
C ILE A 2 -22.09 -24.54 7.05
N ALA A 3 -21.81 -25.76 6.61
CA ALA A 3 -20.45 -26.30 6.65
C ALA A 3 -19.58 -25.41 5.75
N VAL A 4 -18.65 -24.67 6.32
CA VAL A 4 -17.61 -23.97 5.56
C VAL A 4 -16.76 -25.08 4.95
N PRO A 5 -16.58 -25.12 3.60
CA PRO A 5 -15.67 -26.05 2.99
C PRO A 5 -14.28 -25.89 3.66
N ASP A 6 -13.52 -26.98 3.74
CA ASP A 6 -12.12 -26.91 4.18
C ASP A 6 -11.32 -26.19 3.07
N LEU A 7 -11.41 -24.86 3.08
CA LEU A 7 -10.74 -23.98 2.10
C LEU A 7 -9.26 -23.77 2.45
N PHE A 8 -8.86 -24.19 3.64
CA PHE A 8 -7.51 -24.01 4.13
C PHE A 8 -6.87 -25.39 4.36
N GLU A 9 -6.25 -25.94 3.32
CA GLU A 9 -5.39 -27.12 3.47
C GLU A 9 -4.29 -26.79 4.48
N GLY A 10 -4.34 -27.41 5.66
CA GLY A 10 -3.37 -27.17 6.75
C GLY A 10 -3.82 -26.22 7.85
N GLY A 11 -5.08 -25.81 7.89
CA GLY A 11 -5.69 -24.98 8.94
C GLY A 11 -5.81 -23.50 8.57
N THR A 12 -6.48 -22.74 9.42
CA THR A 12 -6.65 -21.29 9.25
C THR A 12 -5.30 -20.56 9.21
N PRO A 13 -5.14 -19.52 8.40
CA PRO A 13 -3.95 -18.66 8.43
C PRO A 13 -3.78 -17.88 9.74
N LEU A 14 -4.84 -17.74 10.55
CA LEU A 14 -4.77 -17.06 11.84
C LEU A 14 -3.84 -17.81 12.81
N GLU A 15 -2.80 -17.13 13.30
CA GLU A 15 -1.92 -17.64 14.36
C GLU A 15 -2.42 -17.21 15.75
N SER A 16 -2.74 -15.93 15.90
CA SER A 16 -3.30 -15.39 17.14
C SER A 16 -4.06 -14.10 16.89
N MET A 17 -4.99 -13.80 17.77
CA MET A 17 -5.72 -12.54 17.81
C MET A 17 -5.94 -12.11 19.25
N ASN A 18 -5.50 -10.91 19.58
CA ASN A 18 -5.67 -10.30 20.88
C ASN A 18 -6.51 -9.04 20.73
N THR A 19 -7.67 -9.03 21.33
CA THR A 19 -8.59 -7.89 21.31
C THR A 19 -8.82 -7.43 22.74
N THR A 20 -8.79 -6.12 22.98
CA THR A 20 -9.22 -5.55 24.25
C THR A 20 -10.71 -5.85 24.43
N PRO A 21 -11.14 -6.52 25.54
CA PRO A 21 -12.52 -7.01 25.68
C PRO A 21 -13.58 -5.92 25.54
N GLU A 22 -13.29 -4.71 25.99
CA GLU A 22 -14.19 -3.56 25.91
C GLU A 22 -14.32 -3.02 24.49
N TYR A 23 -13.47 -3.51 23.56
CA TYR A 23 -13.40 -3.05 22.18
C TYR A 23 -13.96 -4.05 21.17
N LEU A 24 -14.63 -5.09 21.62
CA LEU A 24 -15.29 -6.04 20.71
C LEU A 24 -16.36 -5.30 19.88
N GLN A 25 -16.20 -5.37 18.56
CA GLN A 25 -17.07 -4.71 17.58
C GLN A 25 -17.88 -5.74 16.79
N ASP A 26 -19.08 -5.34 16.35
CA ASP A 26 -19.90 -6.12 15.42
C ASP A 26 -19.45 -5.88 13.95
N SER A 27 -18.15 -5.96 13.71
CA SER A 27 -17.54 -5.75 12.39
C SER A 27 -16.48 -6.80 12.10
N CYS A 28 -15.86 -6.73 10.92
CA CYS A 28 -14.83 -7.66 10.50
C CYS A 28 -13.63 -6.91 9.95
N ILE A 29 -12.45 -7.50 10.15
CA ILE A 29 -11.21 -7.09 9.53
C ILE A 29 -11.02 -7.91 8.27
N PHE A 30 -10.94 -7.23 7.12
CA PHE A 30 -10.70 -7.85 5.83
C PHE A 30 -9.21 -7.84 5.52
N LEU A 31 -8.69 -9.01 5.16
CA LEU A 31 -7.32 -9.18 4.69
C LEU A 31 -7.31 -9.56 3.22
N SER A 32 -6.66 -8.76 2.39
CA SER A 32 -6.45 -9.06 0.98
C SER A 32 -5.11 -9.78 0.78
N PRO A 33 -5.07 -10.86 -0.02
CA PRO A 33 -3.86 -11.64 -0.20
C PRO A 33 -2.82 -10.93 -1.07
N ALA A 34 -1.55 -11.24 -0.83
CA ALA A 34 -0.45 -10.85 -1.71
C ALA A 34 0.09 -12.03 -2.52
N GLY A 35 -0.32 -13.26 -2.19
CA GLY A 35 0.19 -14.48 -2.78
C GLY A 35 -0.92 -15.52 -3.04
N SER A 36 -0.74 -16.72 -2.49
CA SER A 36 -1.65 -17.86 -2.68
C SER A 36 -2.79 -17.91 -1.66
N GLU A 37 -2.78 -17.04 -0.68
CA GLU A 37 -3.78 -16.94 0.37
C GLU A 37 -5.14 -16.54 -0.21
N LEU A 38 -6.22 -16.83 0.52
CA LEU A 38 -7.56 -16.37 0.17
C LEU A 38 -7.87 -15.04 0.87
N ALA A 39 -8.62 -14.19 0.19
CA ALA A 39 -9.20 -13.01 0.83
C ALA A 39 -10.14 -13.47 1.95
N THR A 40 -9.89 -13.01 3.18
CA THR A 40 -10.55 -13.51 4.39
C THR A 40 -10.95 -12.36 5.28
N ALA A 41 -12.09 -12.47 5.96
CA ALA A 41 -12.47 -11.55 7.01
C ALA A 41 -12.64 -12.27 8.35
N TYR A 42 -12.04 -11.70 9.38
CA TYR A 42 -12.11 -12.15 10.76
C TYR A 42 -12.97 -11.19 11.57
N ASP A 43 -13.82 -11.71 12.46
CA ASP A 43 -14.39 -10.86 13.50
C ASP A 43 -13.38 -10.61 14.63
N TYR A 44 -13.75 -9.79 15.59
CA TYR A 44 -12.88 -9.41 16.71
C TYR A 44 -12.69 -10.52 17.76
N ALA A 45 -13.35 -11.66 17.60
CA ALA A 45 -13.09 -12.88 18.38
C ALA A 45 -12.10 -13.83 17.69
N GLY A 46 -11.72 -13.52 16.43
CA GLY A 46 -10.82 -14.34 15.61
C GLY A 46 -11.53 -15.40 14.78
N ASP A 47 -12.86 -15.38 14.74
CA ASP A 47 -13.63 -16.31 13.90
C ASP A 47 -13.69 -15.80 12.47
N ILE A 48 -13.51 -16.72 11.49
CA ILE A 48 -13.71 -16.40 10.08
C ILE A 48 -15.20 -16.16 9.83
N ARG A 49 -15.54 -14.98 9.34
CA ARG A 49 -16.90 -14.58 8.98
C ARG A 49 -17.14 -14.54 7.48
N TRP A 50 -16.07 -14.41 6.73
CA TRP A 50 -16.14 -14.37 5.28
C TRP A 50 -14.84 -14.85 4.66
N CYS A 51 -14.95 -15.49 3.51
CA CYS A 51 -13.84 -15.90 2.68
C CYS A 51 -14.27 -15.88 1.23
N LEU A 52 -13.46 -15.33 0.34
CA LEU A 52 -13.73 -15.28 -1.08
C LEU A 52 -12.89 -16.31 -1.81
N ASN A 53 -13.54 -17.32 -2.38
CA ASN A 53 -12.90 -18.34 -3.22
C ASN A 53 -12.80 -17.88 -4.69
N ILE A 54 -12.36 -16.63 -4.87
CA ILE A 54 -11.92 -16.10 -6.17
C ILE A 54 -10.48 -15.67 -5.95
N LYS A 55 -9.57 -16.22 -6.75
CA LYS A 55 -8.17 -15.81 -6.66
C LYS A 55 -8.06 -14.33 -7.04
N CYS A 56 -7.55 -13.54 -6.16
CA CYS A 56 -7.24 -12.14 -6.40
C CYS A 56 -5.80 -11.86 -6.00
N VAL A 57 -5.23 -10.84 -6.58
CA VAL A 57 -3.89 -10.36 -6.27
C VAL A 57 -3.99 -8.87 -5.96
N PHE A 58 -3.19 -8.42 -5.02
CA PHE A 58 -3.17 -7.05 -4.54
C PHE A 58 -4.39 -6.63 -3.72
N ASP A 59 -4.74 -5.36 -3.83
CA ASP A 59 -5.74 -4.74 -3.01
C ASP A 59 -7.17 -5.20 -3.31
N MET A 60 -7.95 -5.24 -2.28
CA MET A 60 -9.38 -5.48 -2.32
C MET A 60 -10.10 -4.27 -1.74
N LYS A 61 -10.75 -3.48 -2.59
CA LYS A 61 -11.45 -2.26 -2.20
C LYS A 61 -12.94 -2.49 -2.04
N ARG A 62 -13.50 -2.05 -0.93
CA ARG A 62 -14.95 -1.92 -0.79
C ARG A 62 -15.40 -0.65 -1.50
N LEU A 63 -16.33 -0.80 -2.45
CA LEU A 63 -16.92 0.30 -3.20
C LEU A 63 -18.14 0.89 -2.46
N LYS A 64 -18.51 2.13 -2.78
CA LYS A 64 -19.65 2.84 -2.18
C LYS A 64 -20.98 2.12 -2.36
N ASN A 65 -21.13 1.37 -3.45
CA ASN A 65 -22.32 0.54 -3.70
C ASN A 65 -22.36 -0.79 -2.93
N GLY A 66 -21.36 -1.06 -2.09
CA GLY A 66 -21.22 -2.29 -1.32
C GLY A 66 -20.58 -3.46 -2.08
N HIS A 67 -20.18 -3.26 -3.34
CA HIS A 67 -19.39 -4.24 -4.09
C HIS A 67 -17.93 -4.22 -3.64
N VAL A 68 -17.17 -5.19 -4.14
CA VAL A 68 -15.73 -5.33 -3.93
C VAL A 68 -15.04 -5.21 -5.29
N LEU A 69 -14.06 -4.31 -5.37
CA LEU A 69 -13.14 -4.19 -6.49
C LEU A 69 -11.85 -4.92 -6.13
N MET A 70 -11.37 -5.79 -7.03
CA MET A 70 -10.14 -6.55 -6.82
C MET A 70 -9.43 -6.83 -8.14
N GLY A 71 -8.12 -7.03 -8.12
CA GLY A 71 -7.36 -7.46 -9.28
C GLY A 71 -7.84 -8.81 -9.83
N THR A 72 -7.79 -9.00 -11.14
CA THR A 72 -8.08 -10.31 -11.75
C THR A 72 -6.95 -11.31 -11.46
N ASP A 73 -7.21 -12.60 -11.63
CA ASP A 73 -6.20 -13.66 -11.55
C ASP A 73 -5.50 -13.96 -12.88
N ARG A 74 -5.73 -13.12 -13.90
CA ARG A 74 -5.19 -13.30 -15.24
C ARG A 74 -3.97 -12.43 -15.48
N LEU A 75 -2.81 -13.07 -15.49
CA LEU A 75 -1.54 -12.42 -15.75
C LEU A 75 -1.41 -12.01 -17.22
N VAL A 76 -1.11 -10.74 -17.47
CA VAL A 76 -0.78 -10.19 -18.80
C VAL A 76 0.72 -10.21 -19.00
N SER A 77 1.49 -9.83 -17.98
CA SER A 77 2.94 -9.84 -18.01
C SER A 77 3.53 -10.08 -16.64
N MET A 78 4.71 -10.68 -16.60
CA MET A 78 5.49 -10.82 -15.37
C MET A 78 5.98 -9.46 -14.87
N PRO A 79 6.10 -9.27 -13.57
CA PRO A 79 5.94 -10.32 -12.54
C PRO A 79 4.52 -10.52 -12.06
N TYR A 80 3.62 -9.51 -12.13
CA TYR A 80 2.30 -9.55 -11.52
C TYR A 80 1.29 -8.58 -12.19
N TYR A 81 1.50 -8.20 -13.45
CA TYR A 81 0.56 -7.29 -14.14
C TYR A 81 -0.67 -8.06 -14.58
N MET A 82 -1.78 -7.81 -13.88
CA MET A 82 -3.05 -8.50 -14.11
C MET A 82 -3.83 -7.84 -15.22
N SER A 83 -4.72 -8.58 -15.88
CA SER A 83 -5.50 -8.08 -17.03
C SER A 83 -6.41 -6.90 -16.71
N GLY A 84 -6.65 -6.63 -15.44
CA GLY A 84 -7.52 -5.58 -14.96
C GLY A 84 -8.16 -5.93 -13.62
N MET A 85 -9.41 -5.51 -13.43
CA MET A 85 -10.09 -5.64 -12.14
C MET A 85 -11.47 -6.29 -12.30
N TYR A 86 -11.89 -7.05 -11.31
CA TYR A 86 -13.27 -7.50 -11.11
C TYR A 86 -14.01 -6.57 -10.16
N GLU A 87 -15.24 -6.21 -10.51
CA GLU A 87 -16.22 -5.71 -9.56
C GLU A 87 -17.19 -6.85 -9.21
N THR A 88 -17.20 -7.24 -7.93
CA THR A 88 -17.98 -8.39 -7.46
C THR A 88 -18.91 -8.00 -6.31
N SER A 89 -19.96 -8.78 -6.07
CA SER A 89 -20.62 -8.77 -4.78
C SER A 89 -19.73 -9.41 -3.71
N PRO A 90 -19.98 -9.16 -2.42
CA PRO A 90 -19.31 -9.90 -1.34
C PRO A 90 -19.52 -11.43 -1.42
N CYS A 91 -20.56 -11.88 -2.11
CA CYS A 91 -20.82 -13.31 -2.34
C CYS A 91 -20.14 -13.88 -3.62
N GLY A 92 -19.23 -13.13 -4.24
CA GLY A 92 -18.44 -13.59 -5.38
C GLY A 92 -19.14 -13.54 -6.75
N LYS A 93 -20.31 -12.87 -6.86
CA LYS A 93 -20.91 -12.64 -8.18
C LYS A 93 -20.17 -11.52 -8.88
N ILE A 94 -19.52 -11.80 -10.01
CA ILE A 94 -18.85 -10.81 -10.86
C ILE A 94 -19.93 -10.02 -11.63
N TYR A 95 -19.90 -8.70 -11.52
CA TYR A 95 -20.77 -7.77 -12.27
C TYR A 95 -20.05 -7.18 -13.47
N HIS A 96 -18.79 -6.77 -13.28
CA HIS A 96 -17.95 -6.17 -14.31
C HIS A 96 -16.54 -6.73 -14.26
N GLU A 97 -15.92 -6.74 -15.42
CA GLU A 97 -14.50 -6.95 -15.61
C GLU A 97 -13.94 -5.75 -16.37
N TYR A 98 -13.17 -4.94 -15.69
CA TYR A 98 -12.47 -3.81 -16.27
C TYR A 98 -11.13 -4.29 -16.80
N ARG A 99 -10.92 -4.15 -18.12
CA ARG A 99 -9.64 -4.51 -18.75
C ARG A 99 -8.78 -3.27 -18.87
N VAL A 100 -7.56 -3.35 -18.39
CA VAL A 100 -6.58 -2.27 -18.44
C VAL A 100 -5.49 -2.66 -19.42
N PRO A 101 -5.33 -1.94 -20.55
CA PRO A 101 -4.21 -2.15 -21.45
C PRO A 101 -2.88 -1.95 -20.69
N GLY A 102 -1.93 -2.88 -20.86
CA GLY A 102 -0.70 -2.86 -20.06
C GLY A 102 -0.80 -3.68 -18.78
N GLY A 103 -1.99 -3.87 -18.27
CA GLY A 103 -2.25 -4.57 -17.02
C GLY A 103 -2.53 -3.64 -15.86
N SER A 104 -3.04 -4.19 -14.77
CA SER A 104 -3.24 -3.50 -13.50
C SER A 104 -2.34 -4.08 -12.43
N HIS A 105 -1.95 -3.25 -11.49
CA HIS A 105 -1.13 -3.65 -10.36
C HIS A 105 -1.46 -2.81 -9.12
N HIS A 106 -1.08 -3.28 -7.96
CA HIS A 106 -1.04 -2.65 -6.65
C HIS A 106 -2.33 -2.01 -6.16
N ASP A 107 -2.86 -0.96 -6.80
CA ASP A 107 -3.91 -0.14 -6.21
C ASP A 107 -4.92 0.40 -7.22
N ALA A 108 -6.12 0.68 -6.72
CA ALA A 108 -7.18 1.38 -7.43
C ALA A 108 -7.92 2.30 -6.46
N PHE A 109 -8.61 3.32 -6.98
CA PHE A 109 -9.37 4.27 -6.17
C PHE A 109 -10.72 4.58 -6.82
N GLU A 110 -11.82 4.51 -6.05
CA GLU A 110 -13.15 4.91 -6.50
C GLU A 110 -13.32 6.43 -6.36
N MET A 111 -13.49 7.10 -7.48
CA MET A 111 -13.72 8.55 -7.54
C MET A 111 -15.09 8.93 -6.92
N PRO A 112 -15.29 10.21 -6.55
CA PRO A 112 -16.59 10.67 -6.06
C PRO A 112 -17.75 10.45 -7.03
N ASP A 113 -17.50 10.53 -8.33
CA ASP A 113 -18.46 10.29 -9.42
C ASP A 113 -18.67 8.80 -9.74
N GLY A 114 -17.92 7.91 -9.10
CA GLY A 114 -17.98 6.46 -9.27
C GLY A 114 -17.01 5.90 -10.30
N ASN A 115 -16.30 6.73 -11.07
CA ASN A 115 -15.24 6.27 -11.95
C ASN A 115 -14.07 5.67 -11.16
N LEU A 116 -13.17 4.96 -11.84
CA LEU A 116 -12.11 4.21 -11.18
C LEU A 116 -10.74 4.69 -11.64
N LEU A 117 -9.89 5.11 -10.70
CA LEU A 117 -8.46 5.24 -10.94
C LEU A 117 -7.82 3.85 -10.82
N CYS A 118 -6.88 3.55 -11.70
CA CYS A 118 -6.17 2.28 -11.72
C CYS A 118 -4.69 2.52 -12.06
N LEU A 119 -3.80 1.88 -11.29
CA LEU A 119 -2.37 1.88 -11.58
C LEU A 119 -2.07 0.90 -12.73
N THR A 120 -1.23 1.35 -13.65
CA THR A 120 -0.91 0.60 -14.87
C THR A 120 0.48 0.98 -15.42
N GLU A 121 0.84 0.36 -16.53
CA GLU A 121 2.03 0.66 -17.32
C GLU A 121 1.77 0.57 -18.82
N ASP A 122 2.71 1.06 -19.62
CA ASP A 122 2.81 0.77 -21.05
C ASP A 122 3.85 -0.32 -21.29
N LEU A 123 3.40 -1.54 -21.56
CA LEU A 123 4.28 -2.68 -21.80
C LEU A 123 5.17 -2.53 -23.07
N THR A 124 4.92 -1.53 -23.92
CA THR A 124 5.77 -1.16 -25.06
C THR A 124 6.88 -0.18 -24.66
N SER A 125 6.76 0.45 -23.47
CA SER A 125 7.78 1.31 -22.87
C SER A 125 8.94 0.48 -22.29
N PRO A 126 10.15 1.04 -22.24
CA PRO A 126 11.25 0.43 -21.49
C PRO A 126 11.03 0.46 -19.98
N THR A 127 10.11 1.26 -19.48
CA THR A 127 9.80 1.43 -18.05
C THR A 127 8.41 0.91 -17.72
N VAL A 128 8.18 0.55 -16.46
CA VAL A 128 6.93 -0.02 -15.95
C VAL A 128 6.53 0.68 -14.65
N GLU A 129 5.27 0.46 -14.21
CA GLU A 129 4.71 0.95 -12.94
C GLU A 129 4.83 2.48 -12.78
N ASP A 130 4.65 3.19 -13.88
CA ASP A 130 4.83 4.64 -13.96
C ASP A 130 3.65 5.35 -14.64
N MET A 131 2.46 4.76 -14.58
CA MET A 131 1.25 5.32 -15.16
C MET A 131 0.03 5.11 -14.24
N CYS A 132 -0.96 5.99 -14.40
CA CYS A 132 -2.29 5.84 -13.84
C CYS A 132 -3.33 6.18 -14.91
N VAL A 133 -4.44 5.47 -14.91
CA VAL A 133 -5.58 5.74 -15.79
C VAL A 133 -6.85 5.98 -14.99
N LEU A 134 -7.75 6.81 -15.54
CA LEU A 134 -9.13 6.95 -15.10
C LEU A 134 -10.02 6.17 -16.06
N LEU A 135 -10.77 5.24 -15.53
CA LEU A 135 -11.72 4.40 -16.26
C LEU A 135 -13.15 4.92 -16.02
N ASP A 136 -13.92 5.03 -17.08
CA ASP A 136 -15.37 5.14 -17.00
C ASP A 136 -15.92 3.83 -16.43
N ARG A 137 -16.66 3.90 -15.33
CA ARG A 137 -17.15 2.70 -14.66
C ARG A 137 -18.21 1.94 -15.43
N GLU A 138 -19.01 2.61 -16.24
CA GLU A 138 -20.09 1.97 -17.01
C GLU A 138 -19.56 1.27 -18.24
N THR A 139 -18.64 1.90 -18.96
CA THR A 139 -18.12 1.42 -20.25
C THR A 139 -16.80 0.65 -20.11
N GLY A 140 -16.01 0.92 -19.07
CA GLY A 140 -14.64 0.44 -18.92
C GLY A 140 -13.63 1.16 -19.82
N GLU A 141 -14.03 2.23 -20.51
CA GLU A 141 -13.15 3.00 -21.38
C GLU A 141 -12.22 3.90 -20.57
N ILE A 142 -10.98 4.11 -21.05
CA ILE A 142 -10.04 5.05 -20.46
C ILE A 142 -10.45 6.47 -20.81
N ILE A 143 -10.78 7.26 -19.80
CA ILE A 143 -11.14 8.68 -19.92
C ILE A 143 -9.88 9.56 -19.92
N LYS A 144 -8.90 9.23 -19.06
CA LYS A 144 -7.70 10.04 -18.85
C LYS A 144 -6.51 9.18 -18.45
N THR A 145 -5.32 9.62 -18.83
CA THR A 145 -4.06 8.92 -18.53
C THR A 145 -3.05 9.92 -17.99
N TRP A 146 -2.31 9.52 -16.95
CA TRP A 146 -1.15 10.22 -16.43
C TRP A 146 0.08 9.34 -16.60
N ASP A 147 1.00 9.76 -17.45
CA ASP A 147 2.36 9.21 -17.57
C ASP A 147 3.29 10.02 -16.68
N TYR A 148 3.90 9.38 -15.68
CA TYR A 148 4.71 10.08 -14.68
C TYR A 148 5.99 10.69 -15.26
N LYS A 149 6.45 10.21 -16.40
CA LYS A 149 7.55 10.83 -17.15
C LYS A 149 7.22 12.24 -17.68
N SER A 150 5.94 12.63 -17.69
CA SER A 150 5.52 13.98 -18.06
C SER A 150 5.82 15.02 -16.97
N PHE A 151 5.94 14.62 -15.71
CA PHE A 151 6.19 15.52 -14.58
C PHE A 151 7.35 15.11 -13.67
N LEU A 152 7.89 13.90 -13.83
CA LEU A 152 9.07 13.40 -13.13
C LEU A 152 10.14 12.96 -14.12
N LYS A 153 11.37 12.85 -13.63
CA LYS A 153 12.51 12.34 -14.42
C LYS A 153 13.02 11.04 -13.80
N PRO A 154 13.02 9.92 -14.55
CA PRO A 154 13.68 8.69 -14.12
C PRO A 154 15.14 8.93 -13.70
N GLY A 155 15.54 8.31 -12.61
CA GLY A 155 16.91 8.40 -12.12
C GLY A 155 17.19 9.49 -11.10
N LEU A 156 16.19 10.32 -10.75
CA LEU A 156 16.27 11.22 -9.60
C LEU A 156 15.82 10.52 -8.32
N GLY A 157 16.37 10.88 -7.20
CA GLY A 157 15.93 10.47 -5.86
C GLY A 157 15.89 8.96 -5.60
N LYS A 158 16.77 8.20 -6.23
CA LYS A 158 16.79 6.73 -6.20
C LYS A 158 16.75 6.16 -4.79
N SER A 159 15.84 5.21 -4.54
CA SER A 159 15.88 4.35 -3.35
C SER A 159 16.96 3.25 -3.45
N GLY A 160 17.09 2.46 -2.39
CA GLY A 160 17.97 1.30 -2.38
C GLY A 160 17.61 0.22 -3.39
N SER A 161 16.34 0.08 -3.73
CA SER A 161 15.78 -0.91 -4.67
C SER A 161 15.58 -0.41 -6.10
N TRP A 162 15.96 0.83 -6.38
CA TRP A 162 15.76 1.46 -7.68
C TRP A 162 16.36 0.65 -8.85
N SER A 163 15.63 0.60 -9.97
CA SER A 163 16.14 0.07 -11.24
C SER A 163 15.73 0.96 -12.42
N GLU A 164 16.42 0.84 -13.56
CA GLU A 164 16.08 1.63 -14.76
C GLU A 164 14.69 1.30 -15.31
N ARG A 165 14.30 0.04 -15.24
CA ARG A 165 13.02 -0.43 -15.76
C ARG A 165 11.87 -0.04 -14.83
N ASP A 166 12.04 -0.27 -13.54
CA ASP A 166 11.05 -0.01 -12.50
C ASP A 166 11.56 1.13 -11.61
N TRP A 167 11.52 2.32 -12.17
CA TRP A 167 12.15 3.51 -11.57
C TRP A 167 11.30 4.21 -10.53
N PHE A 168 9.97 4.13 -10.66
CA PHE A 168 9.03 4.75 -9.75
C PHE A 168 8.40 3.73 -8.79
N HIS A 169 7.97 2.59 -9.32
CA HIS A 169 7.27 1.53 -8.59
C HIS A 169 6.05 2.07 -7.86
N ASN A 170 5.04 2.47 -8.63
CA ASN A 170 3.82 3.04 -8.06
C ASN A 170 2.99 1.99 -7.35
N ASN A 171 2.77 2.15 -6.05
CA ASN A 171 2.05 1.17 -5.25
C ASN A 171 0.79 1.71 -4.55
N ALA A 172 0.48 3.00 -4.68
CA ALA A 172 -0.76 3.56 -4.17
C ALA A 172 -1.18 4.80 -4.95
N VAL A 173 -2.49 5.02 -5.05
CA VAL A 173 -3.11 6.22 -5.61
C VAL A 173 -4.22 6.72 -4.70
N TRP A 174 -4.27 8.04 -4.53
CA TRP A 174 -5.32 8.72 -3.77
C TRP A 174 -5.78 9.97 -4.51
N TYR A 175 -7.09 10.16 -4.62
CA TYR A 175 -7.68 11.41 -5.09
C TYR A 175 -8.17 12.22 -3.90
N ASP A 176 -7.73 13.46 -3.81
CA ASP A 176 -8.21 14.42 -2.82
C ASP A 176 -9.18 15.41 -3.46
N GLU A 177 -10.46 15.31 -3.08
CA GLU A 177 -11.53 16.18 -3.59
C GLU A 177 -11.34 17.62 -3.14
N ASN A 178 -10.78 17.88 -1.97
CA ASN A 178 -10.60 19.23 -1.42
C ASN A 178 -9.60 20.06 -2.22
N THR A 179 -8.54 19.39 -2.71
CA THR A 179 -7.47 20.05 -3.47
C THR A 179 -7.55 19.76 -4.98
N HIS A 180 -8.48 18.88 -5.39
CA HIS A 180 -8.62 18.39 -6.76
C HIS A 180 -7.29 17.87 -7.31
N SER A 181 -6.67 16.97 -6.56
CA SER A 181 -5.33 16.49 -6.85
C SER A 181 -5.20 14.98 -6.72
N LEU A 182 -4.17 14.42 -7.38
CA LEU A 182 -3.78 13.02 -7.26
C LEU A 182 -2.49 12.90 -6.46
N THR A 183 -2.46 11.94 -5.56
CA THR A 183 -1.29 11.58 -4.77
C THR A 183 -0.87 10.15 -5.11
N PHE A 184 0.41 9.96 -5.42
CA PHE A 184 1.00 8.68 -5.78
C PHE A 184 2.14 8.32 -4.86
N SER A 185 2.27 7.05 -4.51
CA SER A 185 3.41 6.53 -3.74
C SER A 185 4.42 5.86 -4.67
N GLY A 186 5.59 6.47 -4.83
CA GLY A 186 6.73 5.96 -5.59
C GLY A 186 7.75 5.28 -4.69
N ARG A 187 7.65 3.94 -4.56
CA ARG A 187 8.49 3.13 -3.70
C ARG A 187 9.98 3.29 -4.02
N HIS A 188 10.34 3.20 -5.31
CA HIS A 188 11.73 3.24 -5.75
C HIS A 188 12.34 4.65 -5.80
N MET A 189 11.57 5.66 -5.40
CA MET A 189 12.06 7.04 -5.22
C MET A 189 12.02 7.48 -3.76
N ASP A 190 11.55 6.64 -2.83
CA ASP A 190 11.27 7.02 -1.43
C ASP A 190 10.43 8.30 -1.35
N SER A 191 9.43 8.42 -2.21
CA SER A 191 8.70 9.67 -2.35
C SER A 191 7.21 9.46 -2.57
N ILE A 192 6.41 10.31 -1.94
CA ILE A 192 5.00 10.50 -2.24
C ILE A 192 4.89 11.78 -3.06
N VAL A 193 4.19 11.71 -4.19
CA VAL A 193 4.13 12.77 -5.18
C VAL A 193 2.69 13.20 -5.39
N ASN A 194 2.43 14.50 -5.43
CA ASN A 194 1.11 15.04 -5.69
C ASN A 194 1.11 15.90 -6.95
N ILE A 195 0.07 15.72 -7.77
CA ILE A 195 -0.14 16.48 -9.00
C ILE A 195 -1.55 17.07 -9.04
N ASP A 196 -1.72 18.15 -9.76
CA ASP A 196 -3.03 18.67 -10.11
C ASP A 196 -3.78 17.71 -11.05
N PHE A 197 -5.02 17.38 -10.72
CA PHE A 197 -5.80 16.39 -11.44
C PHE A 197 -6.04 16.77 -12.90
N GLU A 198 -6.34 18.04 -13.19
CA GLU A 198 -6.66 18.47 -14.55
C GLU A 198 -5.43 18.63 -15.43
N THR A 199 -4.44 19.31 -14.92
CA THR A 199 -3.28 19.71 -15.71
C THR A 199 -2.13 18.71 -15.68
N GLY A 200 -2.11 17.77 -14.70
CA GLY A 200 -1.00 16.85 -14.45
C GLY A 200 0.28 17.54 -13.94
N LYS A 201 0.21 18.82 -13.55
CA LYS A 201 1.38 19.53 -13.04
C LYS A 201 1.73 19.08 -11.62
N LEU A 202 3.02 18.93 -11.39
CA LEU A 202 3.57 18.60 -10.09
C LEU A 202 3.29 19.73 -9.09
N ASN A 203 2.66 19.37 -7.96
CA ASN A 203 2.38 20.29 -6.86
C ASN A 203 3.49 20.20 -5.79
N TRP A 204 3.79 18.98 -5.29
CA TRP A 204 4.80 18.76 -4.28
C TRP A 204 5.32 17.31 -4.26
N ILE A 205 6.48 17.15 -3.62
CA ILE A 205 7.12 15.86 -3.34
C ILE A 205 7.41 15.76 -1.84
N LEU A 206 6.95 14.67 -1.23
CA LEU A 206 7.20 14.32 0.16
C LEU A 206 8.17 13.14 0.21
N GLY A 207 9.36 13.35 0.74
CA GLY A 207 10.39 12.33 0.86
C GLY A 207 11.76 12.95 1.14
N ASP A 208 12.77 12.08 1.40
CA ASP A 208 14.15 12.50 1.58
C ASP A 208 14.66 13.20 0.30
N PRO A 209 15.11 14.47 0.35
CA PRO A 209 15.60 15.20 -0.80
C PRO A 209 16.98 14.74 -1.30
N GLU A 210 17.62 13.78 -0.64
CA GLU A 210 18.91 13.23 -1.06
C GLU A 210 18.83 12.66 -2.49
N GLY A 211 19.79 13.02 -3.34
CA GLY A 211 19.82 12.58 -4.74
C GLY A 211 18.94 13.38 -5.70
N TRP A 212 18.31 14.47 -5.21
CA TRP A 212 17.55 15.38 -6.06
C TRP A 212 18.34 16.67 -6.37
N PRO A 213 18.18 17.25 -7.59
CA PRO A 213 18.78 18.54 -7.90
C PRO A 213 18.21 19.64 -7.01
N LYS A 214 19.06 20.61 -6.66
CA LYS A 214 18.67 21.69 -5.73
C LYS A 214 17.44 22.47 -6.17
N GLU A 215 17.29 22.71 -7.47
CA GLU A 215 16.14 23.44 -8.03
C GLU A 215 14.82 22.68 -7.81
N TRP A 216 14.84 21.32 -7.83
CA TRP A 216 13.68 20.50 -7.49
C TRP A 216 13.37 20.56 -6.00
N VAL A 217 14.43 20.48 -5.18
CA VAL A 217 14.27 20.53 -3.71
C VAL A 217 13.70 21.87 -3.28
N ASP A 218 14.22 22.98 -3.82
CA ASP A 218 13.75 24.32 -3.47
C ASP A 218 12.30 24.58 -3.90
N GLN A 219 11.84 23.93 -4.98
CA GLN A 219 10.53 24.18 -5.58
C GLN A 219 9.44 23.24 -5.05
N TYR A 220 9.74 21.95 -4.81
CA TYR A 220 8.72 20.92 -4.61
C TYR A 220 8.79 20.20 -3.28
N PHE A 221 9.91 20.27 -2.56
CA PHE A 221 10.07 19.51 -1.33
C PHE A 221 9.70 20.31 -0.09
N PHE A 222 9.13 19.59 0.87
CA PHE A 222 8.83 20.14 2.18
C PHE A 222 10.09 20.22 3.05
N LYS A 223 10.15 21.24 3.91
CA LYS A 223 11.19 21.42 4.93
C LYS A 223 10.68 20.88 6.26
N PRO A 224 11.36 19.88 6.84
CA PRO A 224 10.99 19.36 8.15
C PRO A 224 11.00 20.44 9.23
N ILE A 225 9.97 20.40 10.09
CA ILE A 225 9.89 21.18 11.33
C ILE A 225 9.62 20.25 12.51
N GLY A 226 9.87 20.72 13.72
CA GLY A 226 9.76 19.89 14.93
C GLY A 226 11.03 19.08 15.22
N ASN A 227 11.04 18.40 16.38
CA ASN A 227 12.23 17.71 16.89
C ASN A 227 12.27 16.22 16.62
N ASN A 228 11.11 15.60 16.32
CA ASN A 228 10.95 14.16 16.12
C ASN A 228 10.48 13.90 14.68
N PHE A 229 11.38 14.10 13.72
CA PHE A 229 11.07 13.92 12.31
C PHE A 229 11.94 12.81 11.71
N GLY A 230 11.32 11.94 10.91
CA GLY A 230 12.01 10.93 10.09
C GLY A 230 11.30 10.76 8.76
N TRP A 231 12.06 10.68 7.67
CA TRP A 231 11.53 10.36 6.35
C TRP A 231 11.08 8.90 6.28
N GLN A 232 10.15 8.62 5.40
CA GLN A 232 9.78 7.26 4.99
C GLN A 232 10.74 6.76 3.89
N TYR A 233 10.92 5.44 3.84
CA TYR A 233 11.73 4.76 2.83
C TYR A 233 10.97 3.56 2.26
N GLU A 234 10.90 3.50 0.92
CA GLU A 234 10.20 2.46 0.14
C GLU A 234 8.76 2.20 0.62
N GLN A 235 8.05 3.27 0.96
CA GLN A 235 6.72 3.26 1.55
C GLN A 235 5.66 2.64 0.66
N HIS A 236 4.58 2.18 1.29
CA HIS A 236 3.33 1.75 0.65
C HIS A 236 2.13 2.52 1.20
N ALA A 237 1.00 2.43 0.48
CA ALA A 237 -0.31 2.87 0.95
C ALA A 237 -0.34 4.35 1.38
N CYS A 238 -0.21 5.29 0.47
CA CYS A 238 -0.43 6.69 0.79
C CYS A 238 -1.92 7.06 0.77
N LEU A 239 -2.35 7.84 1.76
CA LEU A 239 -3.68 8.45 1.82
C LEU A 239 -3.58 9.89 2.32
N ILE A 240 -4.62 10.68 2.03
CA ILE A 240 -4.80 12.02 2.57
C ILE A 240 -5.94 11.97 3.58
N THR A 241 -5.67 12.40 4.82
CA THR A 241 -6.71 12.47 5.86
C THR A 241 -7.68 13.62 5.56
N PRO A 242 -8.87 13.63 6.18
CA PRO A 242 -9.83 14.74 6.00
C PRO A 242 -9.26 16.13 6.32
N ASP A 243 -8.26 16.20 7.22
CA ASP A 243 -7.56 17.45 7.58
C ASP A 243 -6.41 17.81 6.63
N GLY A 244 -6.14 16.99 5.61
CA GLY A 244 -5.09 17.21 4.61
C GLY A 244 -3.71 16.71 5.00
N ASP A 245 -3.58 15.95 6.09
CA ASP A 245 -2.32 15.29 6.46
C ASP A 245 -2.07 14.08 5.53
N VAL A 246 -0.81 13.79 5.27
CA VAL A 246 -0.39 12.61 4.49
C VAL A 246 -0.08 11.46 5.44
N MET A 247 -0.68 10.29 5.20
CA MET A 247 -0.40 9.09 5.99
C MET A 247 0.07 7.97 5.06
N CYS A 248 1.07 7.18 5.50
CA CYS A 248 1.57 6.02 4.75
C CYS A 248 2.13 4.96 5.70
N PHE A 249 2.33 3.76 5.15
CA PHE A 249 3.15 2.74 5.79
C PHE A 249 4.60 2.93 5.32
N ASP A 250 5.49 3.31 6.24
CA ASP A 250 6.92 3.39 6.03
C ASP A 250 7.52 2.00 6.22
N ASN A 251 7.78 1.30 5.11
CA ASN A 251 8.46 0.01 5.15
C ASN A 251 9.86 0.14 5.74
N HIS A 252 10.45 1.31 5.64
CA HIS A 252 11.78 1.65 6.07
C HIS A 252 12.86 0.74 5.47
N HIS A 253 12.55 0.14 4.31
CA HIS A 253 13.48 -0.75 3.61
C HIS A 253 14.76 0.00 3.29
N TRP A 254 15.90 -0.57 3.67
CA TRP A 254 17.22 0.06 3.67
C TRP A 254 17.38 1.24 4.65
N GLY A 255 16.33 1.96 5.05
CA GLY A 255 16.35 3.10 5.99
C GLY A 255 17.21 4.29 5.57
N SER A 256 17.68 4.32 4.32
CA SER A 256 18.52 5.38 3.75
C SER A 256 18.61 5.25 2.24
N LYS A 257 18.86 6.36 1.54
CA LYS A 257 19.27 6.37 0.12
C LYS A 257 20.75 6.10 -0.07
N LYS A 258 21.56 6.15 0.99
CA LYS A 258 23.01 5.95 0.95
C LYS A 258 23.35 4.51 1.32
N LYS A 259 23.93 3.77 0.37
CA LYS A 259 24.24 2.35 0.53
C LYS A 259 25.09 2.05 1.77
N GLU A 260 26.01 2.92 2.12
CA GLU A 260 26.88 2.78 3.30
C GLU A 260 26.14 2.96 4.63
N LYS A 261 24.88 3.41 4.58
CA LYS A 261 23.98 3.58 5.75
C LYS A 261 22.82 2.59 5.77
N PHE A 262 22.79 1.64 4.85
CA PHE A 262 21.72 0.66 4.80
C PHE A 262 21.64 -0.15 6.09
N LEU A 263 20.44 -0.29 6.59
CA LEU A 263 20.13 -1.10 7.77
C LEU A 263 19.82 -2.53 7.33
N ALA A 264 20.44 -3.51 8.01
CA ALA A 264 20.02 -4.90 7.88
C ALA A 264 18.68 -5.13 8.58
N ALA A 265 17.85 -6.05 8.07
CA ALA A 265 16.50 -6.35 8.59
C ALA A 265 16.45 -6.50 10.12
N LYS A 266 17.40 -7.22 10.71
CA LYS A 266 17.48 -7.43 12.17
C LYS A 266 17.69 -6.16 13.00
N ASN A 267 18.11 -5.07 12.38
CA ASN A 267 18.37 -3.76 13.01
C ASN A 267 17.40 -2.69 12.49
N ASN A 268 16.41 -3.11 11.71
CA ASN A 268 15.47 -2.22 11.04
C ASN A 268 14.08 -2.27 11.70
N TYR A 269 13.15 -1.47 11.21
CA TYR A 269 11.76 -1.40 11.65
C TYR A 269 10.88 -0.97 10.49
N SER A 270 9.57 -1.21 10.62
CA SER A 270 8.55 -0.53 9.80
C SER A 270 7.56 0.20 10.71
N ARG A 271 6.81 1.14 10.15
CA ARG A 271 5.84 1.93 10.92
C ARG A 271 4.72 2.50 10.05
N GLY A 272 3.54 2.67 10.63
CA GLY A 272 2.59 3.67 10.16
C GLY A 272 3.08 5.06 10.56
N VAL A 273 2.99 6.04 9.66
CA VAL A 273 3.41 7.41 9.93
C VAL A 273 2.45 8.42 9.32
N ARG A 274 2.19 9.52 10.04
CA ARG A 274 1.35 10.63 9.58
C ARG A 274 2.13 11.93 9.61
N TYR A 275 2.10 12.65 8.50
CA TYR A 275 2.77 13.92 8.31
C TYR A 275 1.75 15.03 8.07
N ARG A 276 1.85 16.10 8.84
CA ARG A 276 1.15 17.36 8.59
C ARG A 276 1.96 18.18 7.62
N ILE A 277 1.34 18.52 6.48
CA ILE A 277 1.98 19.33 5.45
C ILE A 277 1.38 20.73 5.39
N ASN A 278 2.21 21.73 5.15
CA ASN A 278 1.81 23.09 4.83
C ASN A 278 2.32 23.44 3.44
N THR A 279 1.43 23.37 2.45
CA THR A 279 1.78 23.61 1.04
C THR A 279 2.07 25.08 0.73
N LYS A 280 1.64 26.02 1.58
CA LYS A 280 1.94 27.45 1.43
C LYS A 280 3.38 27.77 1.80
N ASP A 281 3.83 27.22 2.92
CA ASP A 281 5.17 27.51 3.47
C ASP A 281 6.17 26.38 3.12
N MET A 282 5.70 25.33 2.47
CA MET A 282 6.46 24.11 2.13
C MET A 282 7.16 23.52 3.35
N THR A 283 6.40 23.31 4.42
CA THR A 283 6.88 22.69 5.66
C THR A 283 6.14 21.40 5.98
N ILE A 284 6.79 20.49 6.70
CA ILE A 284 6.27 19.19 7.08
C ILE A 284 6.62 18.87 8.53
N GLU A 285 5.65 18.34 9.27
CA GLU A 285 5.79 17.89 10.65
C GLU A 285 5.34 16.45 10.77
N GLN A 286 6.10 15.59 11.44
CA GLN A 286 5.66 14.27 11.80
C GLN A 286 4.76 14.38 13.04
N VAL A 287 3.47 14.10 12.89
CA VAL A 287 2.47 14.28 13.95
C VAL A 287 2.09 12.97 14.64
N TRP A 288 2.35 11.83 14.00
CA TRP A 288 2.08 10.51 14.58
C TRP A 288 2.97 9.44 13.94
N GLU A 289 3.34 8.43 14.71
CA GLU A 289 3.93 7.18 14.23
C GLU A 289 3.59 6.02 15.16
N TYR A 290 3.55 4.81 14.60
CA TYR A 290 3.47 3.56 15.36
C TYR A 290 4.17 2.44 14.63
N GLY A 291 4.97 1.65 15.34
CA GLY A 291 5.70 0.46 14.84
C GLY A 291 7.21 0.51 15.04
N LYS A 292 7.81 1.69 15.07
CA LYS A 292 9.25 1.87 15.23
C LYS A 292 9.84 1.16 16.45
N ASP A 293 9.19 1.27 17.59
CA ASP A 293 9.65 0.67 18.84
C ASP A 293 9.50 -0.85 18.88
N ARG A 294 8.77 -1.43 17.93
CA ARG A 294 8.66 -2.89 17.74
C ARG A 294 9.89 -3.47 17.04
N GLY A 295 10.69 -2.63 16.39
CA GLY A 295 11.91 -3.05 15.71
C GLY A 295 11.68 -4.11 14.64
N ALA A 296 12.58 -5.08 14.57
CA ALA A 296 12.62 -6.08 13.51
C ALA A 296 11.41 -7.03 13.49
N GLU A 297 10.72 -7.25 14.60
CA GLU A 297 9.52 -8.12 14.62
C GLU A 297 8.34 -7.57 13.79
N PHE A 298 8.33 -6.26 13.53
CA PHE A 298 7.31 -5.58 12.75
C PHE A 298 7.84 -5.14 11.38
N PHE A 299 9.10 -5.45 11.08
CA PHE A 299 9.72 -5.06 9.83
C PHE A 299 9.18 -5.84 8.63
N SER A 300 8.68 -5.12 7.65
CA SER A 300 8.23 -5.66 6.37
C SER A 300 8.82 -4.83 5.23
N PRO A 301 9.69 -5.40 4.38
CA PRO A 301 10.39 -4.64 3.34
C PRO A 301 9.53 -4.30 2.13
N TYR A 302 8.27 -4.78 2.06
CA TYR A 302 7.37 -4.59 0.93
C TYR A 302 5.91 -4.69 1.36
N ILE A 303 4.96 -4.37 0.47
CA ILE A 303 3.50 -4.35 0.70
C ILE A 303 3.11 -3.54 1.96
N CYS A 304 2.03 -3.89 2.65
CA CYS A 304 1.57 -3.22 3.88
C CYS A 304 0.56 -2.09 3.66
N ASN A 305 -0.14 -1.74 4.72
CA ASN A 305 -1.19 -0.73 4.66
C ASN A 305 -1.31 0.09 5.95
N VAL A 306 -1.92 1.25 5.80
CA VAL A 306 -2.46 2.08 6.89
C VAL A 306 -3.87 2.51 6.55
N GLU A 307 -4.74 2.58 7.57
CA GLU A 307 -6.08 3.14 7.45
C GLU A 307 -6.30 4.23 8.48
N PHE A 308 -6.96 5.29 8.07
CA PHE A 308 -7.39 6.39 8.93
C PHE A 308 -8.91 6.31 9.14
N TYR A 309 -9.35 5.95 10.33
CA TYR A 309 -10.78 5.93 10.66
C TYR A 309 -11.26 7.29 11.15
N ASN A 310 -10.54 7.84 12.10
CA ASN A 310 -10.73 9.19 12.62
C ASN A 310 -9.47 9.60 13.41
N GLU A 311 -9.49 10.81 13.98
CA GLU A 311 -8.39 11.29 14.80
C GLU A 311 -8.14 10.35 16.00
N GLY A 312 -6.89 9.90 16.13
CA GLY A 312 -6.46 8.95 17.16
C GLY A 312 -6.82 7.48 16.88
N HIS A 313 -7.56 7.16 15.80
CA HIS A 313 -7.98 5.80 15.49
C HIS A 313 -7.48 5.36 14.11
N TYR A 314 -6.56 4.42 14.11
CA TYR A 314 -5.83 3.98 12.93
C TYR A 314 -5.74 2.46 12.86
N MET A 315 -5.63 1.92 11.64
CA MET A 315 -5.14 0.56 11.42
C MET A 315 -3.75 0.62 10.80
N VAL A 316 -2.86 -0.26 11.24
CA VAL A 316 -1.51 -0.44 10.69
C VAL A 316 -1.29 -1.92 10.40
N HIS A 317 -0.99 -2.23 9.15
CA HIS A 317 -0.83 -3.60 8.68
C HIS A 317 0.58 -3.81 8.13
N SER A 318 1.39 -4.61 8.83
CA SER A 318 2.69 -5.10 8.36
C SER A 318 2.50 -6.46 7.71
N GLY A 319 2.36 -6.48 6.38
CA GLY A 319 1.82 -7.63 5.64
C GLY A 319 2.86 -8.61 5.09
N GLY A 320 4.13 -8.23 5.02
CA GLY A 320 5.19 -9.01 4.39
C GLY A 320 6.40 -9.27 5.30
N ILE A 321 6.18 -9.67 6.55
CA ILE A 321 7.25 -10.01 7.49
C ILE A 321 7.87 -11.33 7.05
N ALA A 322 9.12 -11.29 6.58
CA ALA A 322 9.81 -12.45 6.03
C ALA A 322 10.85 -13.00 7.02
N TYR A 323 10.85 -14.32 7.20
CA TYR A 323 11.86 -15.04 7.97
C TYR A 323 12.62 -15.97 7.04
N ASN A 324 13.93 -16.09 7.21
CA ASN A 324 14.75 -17.07 6.52
C ASN A 324 14.55 -18.48 7.15
N LYS A 325 15.20 -19.50 6.58
CA LYS A 325 15.14 -20.89 7.08
C LYS A 325 15.67 -21.07 8.51
N ASP A 326 16.50 -20.15 8.98
CA ASP A 326 17.08 -20.19 10.32
C ASP A 326 16.19 -19.45 11.34
N GLY A 327 15.07 -18.86 10.89
CA GLY A 327 14.11 -18.13 11.70
C GLY A 327 14.49 -16.67 11.95
N ASP A 328 15.48 -16.14 11.25
CA ASP A 328 15.87 -14.72 11.35
C ASP A 328 15.05 -13.86 10.40
N ILE A 329 14.78 -12.62 10.79
CA ILE A 329 14.15 -11.60 9.91
C ILE A 329 15.02 -11.36 8.69
N SER A 330 14.38 -11.26 7.54
CA SER A 330 15.00 -11.15 6.21
C SER A 330 14.52 -9.91 5.45
N GLU A 331 15.38 -9.38 4.57
CA GLU A 331 15.00 -8.37 3.56
C GLU A 331 14.29 -8.97 2.34
N SER A 332 13.94 -10.25 2.39
CA SER A 332 13.33 -10.91 1.25
C SER A 332 11.99 -10.30 0.87
N LEU A 333 11.79 -10.08 -0.43
CA LEU A 333 10.52 -9.69 -1.03
C LEU A 333 9.70 -10.97 -1.33
N GLY A 334 9.16 -11.61 -0.30
CA GLY A 334 8.53 -12.94 -0.33
C GLY A 334 7.56 -13.23 -1.48
N ALA A 335 6.99 -12.18 -2.13
CA ALA A 335 6.13 -12.34 -3.28
C ALA A 335 6.85 -12.94 -4.51
N PHE A 336 8.16 -12.75 -4.64
CA PHE A 336 8.98 -13.26 -5.75
C PHE A 336 9.81 -14.47 -5.38
N GLU A 337 9.97 -14.72 -4.12
CA GLU A 337 10.79 -15.81 -3.61
C GLU A 337 9.90 -16.97 -3.16
N GLN A 338 8.96 -17.38 -4.01
CA GLN A 338 8.14 -18.60 -3.83
C GLN A 338 8.98 -19.88 -3.60
N PHE A 339 10.28 -19.76 -3.75
CA PHE A 339 11.26 -20.82 -3.57
C PHE A 339 12.16 -20.60 -2.36
N MET A 340 11.80 -19.62 -1.48
CA MET A 340 12.55 -19.42 -0.25
C MET A 340 12.31 -20.56 0.74
N ASP A 341 13.40 -21.08 1.25
CA ASP A 341 13.40 -21.85 2.50
C ASP A 341 13.13 -20.88 3.67
N GLY A 342 11.88 -20.44 3.83
CA GLY A 342 11.52 -19.47 4.87
C GLY A 342 10.02 -19.40 5.11
N THR A 343 9.60 -18.53 6.00
CA THR A 343 8.20 -18.31 6.34
C THR A 343 7.82 -16.85 6.19
N LEU A 344 6.57 -16.60 5.82
CA LEU A 344 5.96 -15.30 5.76
C LEU A 344 4.91 -15.15 6.84
N LYS A 345 4.82 -13.96 7.40
CA LYS A 345 3.80 -13.59 8.39
C LYS A 345 3.28 -12.20 8.14
N ALA A 346 2.09 -11.93 8.67
CA ALA A 346 1.56 -10.59 8.72
C ALA A 346 1.06 -10.26 10.14
N THR A 347 1.14 -8.97 10.48
CA THR A 347 0.63 -8.42 11.74
C THR A 347 -0.25 -7.23 11.43
N THR A 348 -1.50 -7.28 11.87
CA THR A 348 -2.46 -6.18 11.76
C THR A 348 -2.77 -5.63 13.15
N LEU A 349 -2.67 -4.32 13.27
CA LEU A 349 -2.91 -3.59 14.51
C LEU A 349 -4.03 -2.58 14.32
N GLU A 350 -4.99 -2.55 15.24
CA GLU A 350 -5.92 -1.45 15.38
C GLU A 350 -5.57 -0.65 16.63
N ILE A 351 -5.37 0.64 16.46
CA ILE A 351 -4.80 1.53 17.47
C ILE A 351 -5.79 2.66 17.72
N CYS A 352 -6.16 2.86 18.98
CA CYS A 352 -6.98 3.96 19.42
C CYS A 352 -6.28 4.72 20.55
N ASP A 353 -6.09 6.05 20.40
CA ASP A 353 -5.39 6.91 21.37
C ASP A 353 -4.03 6.33 21.82
N ASN A 354 -3.24 5.85 20.84
CA ASN A 354 -1.95 5.20 21.02
C ASN A 354 -1.98 3.89 21.82
N LYS A 355 -3.15 3.28 22.00
CA LYS A 355 -3.30 1.95 22.61
C LYS A 355 -3.68 0.93 21.55
N ILE A 356 -3.07 -0.23 21.60
CA ILE A 356 -3.48 -1.36 20.75
C ILE A 356 -4.82 -1.88 21.27
N MET A 357 -5.83 -1.81 20.43
CA MET A 357 -7.17 -2.34 20.70
C MET A 357 -7.33 -3.75 20.16
N LEU A 358 -6.63 -4.03 19.04
CA LEU A 358 -6.58 -5.32 18.41
C LEU A 358 -5.18 -5.56 17.85
N GLU A 359 -4.69 -6.77 18.01
CA GLU A 359 -3.48 -7.28 17.36
C GLU A 359 -3.76 -8.68 16.79
N LEU A 360 -3.65 -8.80 15.45
CA LEU A 360 -3.90 -10.01 14.70
C LEU A 360 -2.62 -10.45 14.00
N HIS A 361 -2.25 -11.73 14.15
CA HIS A 361 -1.11 -12.37 13.49
C HIS A 361 -1.59 -13.49 12.57
N THR A 362 -1.08 -13.50 11.34
CA THR A 362 -1.38 -14.55 10.36
C THR A 362 -0.11 -15.13 9.76
N LYS A 363 -0.21 -16.37 9.31
CA LYS A 363 0.75 -17.00 8.37
C LYS A 363 0.47 -16.46 6.97
N GLY A 364 1.50 -16.46 6.13
CA GLY A 364 1.42 -15.96 4.77
C GLY A 364 1.64 -14.45 4.69
N ASN A 365 1.56 -13.91 3.49
CA ASN A 365 1.67 -12.49 3.25
C ASN A 365 0.33 -11.92 2.76
N TYR A 366 -0.04 -10.79 3.34
CA TYR A 366 -1.25 -10.08 2.98
C TYR A 366 -0.91 -8.68 2.51
N TYR A 367 -1.58 -8.24 1.45
CA TYR A 367 -1.31 -6.95 0.85
C TYR A 367 -1.86 -5.81 1.70
N ARG A 368 -3.12 -5.96 2.15
CA ARG A 368 -3.84 -5.01 3.00
C ARG A 368 -4.83 -5.73 3.91
#